data_86ef36ec8bb0908703a251336d4144cd
#
_entry.id   86ef36ec8bb0908703a251336d4144cd
#
_cell.length_a   1.000
_cell.length_b   1.000
_cell.length_c   1.000
_cell.angle_alpha   90.00
_cell.angle_beta   90.00
_cell.angle_gamma   90.00
#
_symmetry.space_group_name_H-M   'P 1'
#
loop_
_entity.id
_entity.type
_entity.pdbx_description
1 polymer ?
#
loop_
_entity_poly.entity_id
_entity_poly.type
_entity_poly.pdbx_seq_one_letter_code
_entity_poly.pdbx_strand_id
1 'polypeptide(L)'
;MAATSCALVSALVVGRRRGPSCQRAAAAGVVRCSLDSKVSDMAINAPKGLFPPEPEHYRGPKLKVAIIGAGLAGMSTAVELLDQGHEVDLYDSRTFIGGKVGSFVDKHGNHIEMGLHVFFGCYSNLFRLMKKVGADNNLLVKEHTHTFVNKGGIVGELDFRFPVGAPLHGIQAFLRTNQLKVYDKARNAVALALSPVVRALLDPDGALQQVRDLDDVSFTDWFMSRGGTRESITRMWDPVAYALGFIDCDNISARCMLTIFTLFATKTEASLLRMLKGSPDVYLSGPIKKYITDRGGRFHLKWGCREVLYDKSPDGETYVKGFLISKATSSEIIKADAYVAACDVPGIKRLLPSEWREWDMFDNIYKLDGVPVVTVQLRYNGWVTEVQDLEKSRQLQKAVGLDNLLYTPDADFSCFSDLALSSPADYYIEGQGSLIQAVLTPGDPYMPLPNEEIISKVEKQICFHQPEAWKLHGPVW
;
A
#
# COMPACT_ATOMS: atom_id res chain seq x y z
N MET A 1 0.59 2.70 -0.39
CA MET A 1 0.13 1.46 -1.03
C MET A 1 -1.25 1.05 -0.59
N ALA A 2 -1.49 0.90 0.69
CA ALA A 2 -2.80 0.49 1.16
C ALA A 2 -3.94 1.47 0.86
N ALA A 3 -3.68 2.77 0.80
CA ALA A 3 -4.74 3.76 0.59
C ALA A 3 -5.36 3.68 -0.82
N THR A 4 -4.57 3.46 -1.85
CA THR A 4 -5.07 3.34 -3.22
C THR A 4 -5.53 1.92 -3.58
N SER A 5 -4.90 0.90 -3.00
CA SER A 5 -5.32 -0.49 -3.22
C SER A 5 -6.56 -0.89 -2.41
N CYS A 6 -6.79 -0.28 -1.24
CA CYS A 6 -8.00 -0.56 -0.44
C CYS A 6 -9.30 -0.01 -1.05
N ALA A 7 -9.24 0.97 -1.93
CA ALA A 7 -10.42 1.45 -2.64
C ALA A 7 -11.01 0.42 -3.63
N LEU A 8 -10.29 -0.65 -3.92
CA LEU A 8 -10.62 -1.61 -4.97
C LEU A 8 -10.63 -3.07 -4.52
N VAL A 9 -10.68 -3.32 -3.24
CA VAL A 9 -11.08 -4.64 -2.75
C VAL A 9 -12.60 -4.69 -2.74
N SER A 10 -13.16 -4.74 -3.93
CA SER A 10 -14.49 -5.27 -4.12
C SER A 10 -14.39 -6.78 -3.88
N ALA A 11 -14.66 -7.22 -2.64
CA ALA A 11 -14.95 -8.62 -2.41
C ALA A 11 -16.24 -8.91 -3.18
N LEU A 12 -16.10 -9.56 -4.34
CA LEU A 12 -17.23 -10.05 -5.12
C LEU A 12 -17.77 -11.28 -4.41
N VAL A 13 -18.80 -11.12 -3.60
CA VAL A 13 -19.62 -12.23 -3.11
C VAL A 13 -20.70 -12.48 -4.17
N VAL A 14 -20.44 -13.36 -5.11
CA VAL A 14 -21.39 -13.75 -6.14
C VAL A 14 -21.96 -15.12 -5.80
N GLY A 15 -23.20 -15.13 -5.41
CA GLY A 15 -24.11 -16.28 -5.51
C GLY A 15 -24.08 -17.32 -4.40
N ARG A 16 -25.26 -17.55 -3.87
CA ARG A 16 -25.61 -18.58 -2.91
C ARG A 16 -26.19 -19.79 -3.63
N ARG A 17 -25.68 -20.99 -3.38
CA ARG A 17 -26.36 -22.22 -3.77
C ARG A 17 -27.56 -22.45 -2.84
N ARG A 18 -28.78 -22.51 -3.38
CA ARG A 18 -29.96 -22.97 -2.64
C ARG A 18 -29.91 -24.49 -2.49
N GLY A 19 -29.80 -24.98 -1.27
CA GLY A 19 -30.18 -26.34 -0.93
C GLY A 19 -31.71 -26.45 -0.96
N PRO A 20 -32.26 -27.64 -1.24
CA PRO A 20 -33.71 -27.84 -1.23
C PRO A 20 -34.26 -27.70 0.19
N SER A 21 -35.29 -26.88 0.30
CA SER A 21 -36.12 -26.64 1.48
C SER A 21 -35.58 -25.73 2.59
N CYS A 22 -35.79 -24.42 2.40
CA CYS A 22 -36.27 -23.62 3.53
C CYS A 22 -37.04 -22.40 2.98
N GLN A 23 -38.36 -22.45 3.08
CA GLN A 23 -39.23 -21.34 2.72
C GLN A 23 -39.03 -20.17 3.74
N ARG A 24 -38.94 -19.00 3.20
CA ARG A 24 -38.73 -17.67 3.77
C ARG A 24 -37.26 -17.28 3.89
N ALA A 25 -36.67 -16.92 2.75
CA ALA A 25 -35.50 -16.06 2.73
C ALA A 25 -36.01 -14.61 2.68
N ALA A 26 -35.64 -13.83 3.70
CA ALA A 26 -35.60 -12.39 3.58
C ALA A 26 -34.72 -12.05 2.36
N ALA A 27 -35.13 -11.06 1.56
CA ALA A 27 -34.39 -10.61 0.40
C ALA A 27 -32.91 -10.51 0.75
N ALA A 28 -32.06 -11.26 0.04
CA ALA A 28 -30.63 -11.09 0.11
C ALA A 28 -30.37 -9.68 -0.42
N GLY A 29 -30.20 -8.74 0.50
CA GLY A 29 -29.76 -7.41 0.15
C GLY A 29 -28.44 -7.60 -0.60
N VAL A 30 -28.40 -7.12 -1.83
CA VAL A 30 -27.15 -6.83 -2.52
C VAL A 30 -26.37 -6.00 -1.50
N VAL A 31 -25.29 -6.58 -0.94
CA VAL A 31 -24.33 -5.77 -0.21
C VAL A 31 -23.72 -4.89 -1.29
N ARG A 32 -24.40 -3.79 -1.57
CA ARG A 32 -23.76 -2.65 -2.21
C ARG A 32 -22.62 -2.31 -1.27
N CYS A 33 -21.42 -2.62 -1.68
CA CYS A 33 -20.26 -1.93 -1.18
C CYS A 33 -20.38 -0.51 -1.72
N SER A 34 -21.29 0.26 -1.11
CA SER A 34 -21.23 1.69 -1.26
C SER A 34 -19.86 2.03 -0.64
N LEU A 35 -18.97 2.58 -1.43
CA LEU A 35 -17.89 3.44 -0.97
C LEU A 35 -18.55 4.69 -0.37
N ASP A 36 -19.51 4.45 0.52
CA ASP A 36 -20.26 5.46 1.20
C ASP A 36 -19.34 6.19 2.16
N SER A 37 -19.67 7.45 2.35
CA SER A 37 -19.18 8.36 3.38
C SER A 37 -18.69 7.68 4.66
N LYS A 38 -19.24 6.56 5.07
CA LYS A 38 -18.89 5.79 6.26
C LYS A 38 -17.45 5.25 6.28
N VAL A 39 -16.86 4.84 5.15
CA VAL A 39 -15.46 4.42 5.11
C VAL A 39 -14.52 5.61 5.20
N SER A 40 -14.91 6.74 4.58
CA SER A 40 -14.18 8.00 4.76
C SER A 40 -14.37 8.58 6.17
N ASP A 41 -15.55 8.43 6.76
CA ASP A 41 -15.84 8.82 8.14
C ASP A 41 -14.99 8.01 9.13
N MET A 42 -14.75 6.74 8.86
CA MET A 42 -13.85 5.90 9.66
C MET A 42 -12.39 6.35 9.61
N ALA A 43 -11.92 6.88 8.49
CA ALA A 43 -10.55 7.37 8.35
C ALA A 43 -10.36 8.74 9.02
N ILE A 44 -11.38 9.59 9.00
CA ILE A 44 -11.33 10.97 9.51
C ILE A 44 -11.88 11.07 10.93
N ASN A 45 -12.98 10.36 11.21
CA ASN A 45 -13.68 10.35 12.49
C ASN A 45 -13.41 9.07 13.29
N ALA A 46 -12.26 8.39 13.05
CA ALA A 46 -11.89 7.26 13.89
C ALA A 46 -12.03 7.70 15.35
N PRO A 47 -12.89 7.02 16.15
CA PRO A 47 -13.14 7.42 17.52
C PRO A 47 -11.84 7.50 18.30
N LYS A 48 -11.81 8.18 19.46
CA LYS A 48 -10.61 8.33 20.30
C LYS A 48 -9.85 7.02 20.59
N GLY A 49 -10.38 5.87 20.19
CA GLY A 49 -9.78 4.55 20.23
C GLY A 49 -9.24 4.02 18.90
N LEU A 50 -9.02 4.83 17.86
CA LEU A 50 -8.38 4.47 16.57
C LEU A 50 -9.13 3.45 15.69
N PHE A 51 -10.11 2.70 16.21
CA PHE A 51 -10.73 1.59 15.50
C PHE A 51 -12.25 1.69 15.51
N PRO A 52 -12.93 1.43 14.39
CA PRO A 52 -14.37 1.29 14.38
C PRO A 52 -14.80 0.11 15.27
N PRO A 53 -16.03 0.10 15.79
CA PRO A 53 -16.55 -1.05 16.53
C PRO A 53 -16.53 -2.30 15.65
N GLU A 54 -16.36 -3.46 16.27
CA GLU A 54 -16.49 -4.72 15.57
C GLU A 54 -17.88 -4.84 14.94
N PRO A 55 -18.01 -5.47 13.75
CA PRO A 55 -19.29 -5.69 13.13
C PRO A 55 -20.17 -6.58 14.02
N GLU A 56 -21.50 -6.41 13.92
CA GLU A 56 -22.44 -7.30 14.60
C GLU A 56 -22.19 -8.76 14.20
N HIS A 57 -22.31 -9.67 15.18
CA HIS A 57 -22.10 -11.09 14.91
C HIS A 57 -23.15 -11.64 13.94
N TYR A 58 -22.70 -12.33 12.89
CA TYR A 58 -23.55 -12.97 11.92
C TYR A 58 -24.41 -14.08 12.54
N ARG A 59 -25.73 -14.05 12.30
CA ARG A 59 -26.69 -15.01 12.85
C ARG A 59 -27.25 -16.00 11.82
N GLY A 60 -26.75 -15.96 10.60
CA GLY A 60 -27.15 -16.87 9.52
C GLY A 60 -26.47 -18.23 9.59
N PRO A 61 -26.69 -19.10 8.60
CA PRO A 61 -26.05 -20.40 8.52
C PRO A 61 -24.55 -20.28 8.28
N LYS A 62 -23.78 -21.17 8.87
CA LYS A 62 -22.35 -21.31 8.60
C LYS A 62 -22.13 -21.58 7.11
N LEU A 63 -21.28 -20.80 6.45
CA LEU A 63 -20.95 -20.93 5.03
C LEU A 63 -19.51 -21.43 4.87
N LYS A 64 -19.32 -22.23 3.83
CA LYS A 64 -17.98 -22.52 3.29
C LYS A 64 -17.65 -21.46 2.25
N VAL A 65 -16.54 -20.73 2.45
CA VAL A 65 -16.11 -19.63 1.57
C VAL A 65 -14.77 -19.96 0.93
N ALA A 66 -14.69 -19.86 -0.39
CA ALA A 66 -13.46 -20.00 -1.16
C ALA A 66 -12.95 -18.60 -1.56
N ILE A 67 -11.71 -18.30 -1.19
CA ILE A 67 -11.05 -17.01 -1.47
C ILE A 67 -9.89 -17.24 -2.44
N ILE A 68 -9.87 -16.54 -3.56
CA ILE A 68 -8.72 -16.51 -4.49
C ILE A 68 -7.88 -15.28 -4.20
N GLY A 69 -6.62 -15.53 -3.82
CA GLY A 69 -5.62 -14.52 -3.43
C GLY A 69 -5.37 -14.48 -1.92
N ALA A 70 -4.17 -14.86 -1.51
CA ALA A 70 -3.68 -14.78 -0.13
C ALA A 70 -2.84 -13.51 0.12
N GLY A 71 -3.21 -12.40 -0.54
CA GLY A 71 -2.73 -11.05 -0.23
C GLY A 71 -3.46 -10.48 1.00
N LEU A 72 -3.13 -9.25 1.41
CA LEU A 72 -3.79 -8.61 2.56
C LEU A 72 -5.31 -8.57 2.42
N ALA A 73 -5.83 -8.34 1.22
CA ALA A 73 -7.27 -8.31 0.96
C ALA A 73 -7.94 -9.65 1.28
N GLY A 74 -7.41 -10.75 0.72
CA GLY A 74 -7.95 -12.09 0.98
C GLY A 74 -7.77 -12.51 2.43
N MET A 75 -6.61 -12.24 3.03
CA MET A 75 -6.35 -12.58 4.42
C MET A 75 -7.22 -11.78 5.40
N SER A 76 -7.41 -10.47 5.18
CA SER A 76 -8.31 -9.66 6.03
C SER A 76 -9.77 -10.10 5.90
N THR A 77 -10.21 -10.43 4.68
CA THR A 77 -11.53 -11.03 4.45
C THR A 77 -11.68 -12.36 5.20
N ALA A 78 -10.65 -13.22 5.15
CA ALA A 78 -10.66 -14.49 5.86
C ALA A 78 -10.75 -14.31 7.39
N VAL A 79 -10.02 -13.34 7.95
CA VAL A 79 -10.08 -13.01 9.38
C VAL A 79 -11.51 -12.65 9.80
N GLU A 80 -12.16 -11.73 9.08
CA GLU A 80 -13.52 -11.29 9.42
C GLU A 80 -14.55 -12.41 9.22
N LEU A 81 -14.43 -13.23 8.16
CA LEU A 81 -15.33 -14.37 7.93
C LEU A 81 -15.20 -15.46 8.99
N LEU A 82 -13.97 -15.77 9.42
CA LEU A 82 -13.73 -16.74 10.50
C LEU A 82 -14.28 -16.26 11.84
N ASP A 83 -14.14 -14.97 12.14
CA ASP A 83 -14.70 -14.36 13.35
C ASP A 83 -16.24 -14.39 13.34
N GLN A 84 -16.85 -14.38 12.15
CA GLN A 84 -18.28 -14.57 11.96
C GLN A 84 -18.72 -16.05 11.92
N GLY A 85 -17.80 -16.98 12.13
CA GLY A 85 -18.09 -18.41 12.27
C GLY A 85 -18.12 -19.20 10.96
N HIS A 86 -17.71 -18.61 9.83
CA HIS A 86 -17.65 -19.29 8.54
C HIS A 86 -16.43 -20.21 8.42
N GLU A 87 -16.46 -21.13 7.45
CA GLU A 87 -15.30 -21.91 7.01
C GLU A 87 -14.62 -21.22 5.85
N VAL A 88 -13.27 -21.11 5.87
CA VAL A 88 -12.55 -20.36 4.86
C VAL A 88 -11.37 -21.16 4.31
N ASP A 89 -11.32 -21.25 2.97
CA ASP A 89 -10.19 -21.76 2.20
C ASP A 89 -9.62 -20.64 1.31
N LEU A 90 -8.31 -20.36 1.48
CA LEU A 90 -7.59 -19.38 0.65
C LEU A 90 -6.69 -20.10 -0.36
N TYR A 91 -6.79 -19.73 -1.63
CA TYR A 91 -5.99 -20.26 -2.73
C TYR A 91 -5.10 -19.16 -3.30
N ASP A 92 -3.81 -19.44 -3.50
CA ASP A 92 -2.87 -18.51 -4.12
C ASP A 92 -1.94 -19.26 -5.07
N SER A 93 -1.65 -18.64 -6.21
CA SER A 93 -0.71 -19.18 -7.20
C SER A 93 0.75 -19.15 -6.77
N ARG A 94 1.09 -18.28 -5.83
CA ARG A 94 2.45 -18.12 -5.30
C ARG A 94 2.81 -19.18 -4.27
N THR A 95 4.10 -19.24 -3.95
CA THR A 95 4.65 -20.12 -2.91
C THR A 95 4.59 -19.51 -1.52
N PHE A 96 4.30 -18.22 -1.42
CA PHE A 96 4.24 -17.43 -0.19
C PHE A 96 2.97 -16.56 -0.16
N ILE A 97 2.62 -16.08 1.02
CA ILE A 97 1.45 -15.24 1.27
C ILE A 97 1.83 -13.75 1.34
N GLY A 98 0.84 -12.87 1.48
CA GLY A 98 1.03 -11.43 1.60
C GLY A 98 0.84 -10.65 0.30
N GLY A 99 0.87 -11.32 -0.85
CA GLY A 99 0.68 -10.66 -2.15
C GLY A 99 1.74 -9.59 -2.40
N LYS A 100 1.32 -8.35 -2.64
CA LYS A 100 2.23 -7.21 -2.90
C LYS A 100 2.98 -6.72 -1.66
N VAL A 101 2.48 -7.01 -0.45
CA VAL A 101 3.19 -6.76 0.82
C VAL A 101 3.89 -8.01 1.34
N GLY A 102 4.06 -9.03 0.50
CA GLY A 102 4.72 -10.27 0.84
C GLY A 102 6.23 -10.12 0.83
N SER A 103 6.87 -11.03 1.53
CA SER A 103 8.30 -11.31 1.47
C SER A 103 8.53 -12.80 1.51
N PHE A 104 9.70 -13.22 1.16
CA PHE A 104 10.11 -14.64 1.20
C PHE A 104 11.59 -14.74 1.50
N VAL A 105 12.01 -15.92 1.96
CA VAL A 105 13.43 -16.21 2.17
C VAL A 105 13.97 -16.89 0.92
N ASP A 106 15.09 -16.38 0.39
CA ASP A 106 15.76 -16.96 -0.76
C ASP A 106 16.57 -18.22 -0.37
N LYS A 107 17.22 -18.84 -1.36
CA LYS A 107 18.06 -20.04 -1.14
C LYS A 107 19.32 -19.79 -0.28
N HIS A 108 19.68 -18.55 -0.04
CA HIS A 108 20.83 -18.13 0.76
C HIS A 108 20.44 -17.67 2.17
N GLY A 109 19.14 -17.68 2.50
CA GLY A 109 18.62 -17.23 3.79
C GLY A 109 18.33 -15.74 3.86
N ASN A 110 18.40 -15.00 2.76
CA ASN A 110 18.07 -13.58 2.75
C ASN A 110 16.57 -13.36 2.66
N HIS A 111 16.07 -12.42 3.44
CA HIS A 111 14.68 -11.96 3.32
C HIS A 111 14.55 -10.99 2.14
N ILE A 112 13.72 -11.36 1.17
CA ILE A 112 13.45 -10.58 -0.04
C ILE A 112 12.03 -10.04 0.05
N GLU A 113 11.88 -8.72 0.01
CA GLU A 113 10.57 -8.06 0.00
C GLU A 113 10.08 -7.77 -1.42
N MET A 114 8.76 -7.86 -1.60
CA MET A 114 8.11 -7.52 -2.87
C MET A 114 7.99 -6.00 -3.12
N GLY A 115 8.38 -5.20 -2.16
CA GLY A 115 8.39 -3.74 -2.20
C GLY A 115 8.84 -3.16 -0.87
N LEU A 116 9.15 -1.86 -0.83
CA LEU A 116 9.44 -1.15 0.41
C LEU A 116 8.13 -0.85 1.15
N HIS A 117 8.00 -1.35 2.38
CA HIS A 117 6.76 -1.28 3.13
C HIS A 117 6.84 -0.25 4.25
N VAL A 118 6.15 0.87 4.05
CA VAL A 118 5.92 1.91 5.05
C VAL A 118 4.44 2.06 5.36
N PHE A 119 4.15 2.42 6.59
CA PHE A 119 2.79 2.52 7.11
C PHE A 119 2.54 3.94 7.62
N PHE A 120 1.65 4.65 6.94
CA PHE A 120 1.23 5.98 7.38
C PHE A 120 0.21 5.89 8.50
N GLY A 121 0.23 6.87 9.40
CA GLY A 121 -0.67 6.92 10.55
C GLY A 121 -2.16 6.96 10.21
N CYS A 122 -2.50 7.26 8.96
CA CYS A 122 -3.87 7.20 8.45
C CYS A 122 -4.35 5.79 8.04
N TYR A 123 -3.52 4.74 8.14
CA TYR A 123 -3.88 3.37 7.77
C TYR A 123 -4.71 2.66 8.86
N SER A 124 -5.77 3.30 9.33
CA SER A 124 -6.56 2.87 10.48
C SER A 124 -7.07 1.43 10.38
N ASN A 125 -7.56 1.00 9.22
CA ASN A 125 -8.05 -0.36 9.02
C ASN A 125 -6.95 -1.41 9.08
N LEU A 126 -5.74 -1.09 8.59
CA LEU A 126 -4.60 -1.99 8.70
C LEU A 126 -4.15 -2.13 10.16
N PHE A 127 -4.09 -1.03 10.91
CA PHE A 127 -3.73 -1.06 12.32
C PHE A 127 -4.78 -1.80 13.16
N ARG A 128 -6.07 -1.69 12.81
CA ARG A 128 -7.13 -2.52 13.41
C ARG A 128 -6.87 -4.00 13.18
N LEU A 129 -6.58 -4.40 11.93
CA LEU A 129 -6.23 -5.79 11.61
C LEU A 129 -5.00 -6.25 12.40
N MET A 130 -3.91 -5.46 12.40
CA MET A 130 -2.69 -5.80 13.13
C MET A 130 -2.95 -5.98 14.63
N LYS A 131 -3.74 -5.11 15.24
CA LYS A 131 -4.13 -5.23 16.65
C LYS A 131 -4.96 -6.49 16.88
N LYS A 132 -5.94 -6.79 16.02
CA LYS A 132 -6.78 -7.99 16.11
C LYS A 132 -5.96 -9.27 16.10
N VAL A 133 -4.91 -9.35 15.28
CA VAL A 133 -4.03 -10.51 15.16
C VAL A 133 -2.80 -10.48 16.09
N GLY A 134 -2.68 -9.46 16.95
CA GLY A 134 -1.56 -9.30 17.89
C GLY A 134 -0.24 -8.90 17.25
N ALA A 135 -0.27 -8.18 16.13
CA ALA A 135 0.89 -7.73 15.37
C ALA A 135 1.19 -6.23 15.50
N ASP A 136 0.41 -5.48 16.28
CA ASP A 136 0.56 -4.02 16.44
C ASP A 136 1.91 -3.61 17.06
N ASN A 137 2.48 -4.43 17.94
CA ASN A 137 3.81 -4.22 18.53
C ASN A 137 4.97 -4.51 17.56
N ASN A 138 4.69 -4.90 16.32
CA ASN A 138 5.69 -5.15 15.30
C ASN A 138 6.04 -3.90 14.48
N LEU A 139 5.42 -2.76 14.77
CA LEU A 139 5.68 -1.50 14.11
C LEU A 139 6.66 -0.63 14.91
N LEU A 140 7.68 -0.16 14.24
CA LEU A 140 8.60 0.86 14.72
C LEU A 140 8.11 2.23 14.25
N VAL A 141 7.84 3.13 15.20
CA VAL A 141 7.50 4.51 14.91
C VAL A 141 8.78 5.25 14.51
N LYS A 142 8.75 5.94 13.37
CA LYS A 142 9.87 6.71 12.84
C LYS A 142 9.80 8.16 13.25
N GLU A 143 10.89 8.92 13.07
CA GLU A 143 10.84 10.37 13.23
C GLU A 143 9.79 10.97 12.30
N HIS A 144 9.08 11.98 12.78
CA HIS A 144 8.00 12.63 12.03
C HIS A 144 8.57 13.64 11.02
N THR A 145 9.41 13.12 10.13
CA THR A 145 10.06 13.87 9.05
C THR A 145 9.88 13.14 7.73
N HIS A 146 9.80 13.90 6.64
CA HIS A 146 9.86 13.37 5.28
C HIS A 146 11.12 13.95 4.64
N THR A 147 12.06 13.08 4.33
CA THR A 147 13.42 13.45 3.92
C THR A 147 13.62 13.18 2.43
N PHE A 148 14.14 14.16 1.72
CA PHE A 148 14.47 14.10 0.31
C PHE A 148 15.99 14.13 0.14
N VAL A 149 16.54 13.12 -0.49
CA VAL A 149 17.98 13.06 -0.85
C VAL A 149 18.10 13.47 -2.32
N ASN A 150 18.62 14.67 -2.53
CA ASN A 150 18.80 15.24 -3.84
C ASN A 150 20.21 14.92 -4.39
N LYS A 151 20.40 15.19 -5.68
CA LYS A 151 21.68 15.04 -6.37
C LYS A 151 22.82 15.69 -5.60
N GLY A 152 23.93 14.97 -5.45
CA GLY A 152 25.11 15.41 -4.70
C GLY A 152 24.96 15.32 -3.19
N GLY A 153 23.99 14.54 -2.67
CA GLY A 153 23.79 14.34 -1.24
C GLY A 153 23.13 15.53 -0.52
N ILE A 154 22.53 16.45 -1.28
CA ILE A 154 21.82 17.60 -0.70
C ILE A 154 20.51 17.11 -0.09
N VAL A 155 20.32 17.36 1.20
CA VAL A 155 19.14 16.92 1.94
C VAL A 155 18.08 18.02 2.02
N GLY A 156 16.87 17.66 1.58
CA GLY A 156 15.64 18.43 1.78
C GLY A 156 14.75 17.76 2.82
N GLU A 157 14.04 18.54 3.63
CA GLU A 157 13.24 17.98 4.72
C GLU A 157 11.88 18.69 4.85
N LEU A 158 10.85 17.91 5.12
CA LEU A 158 9.59 18.36 5.69
C LEU A 158 9.52 17.89 7.15
N ASP A 159 9.74 18.79 8.09
CA ASP A 159 9.79 18.49 9.51
C ASP A 159 8.43 18.74 10.17
N PHE A 160 7.73 17.66 10.50
CA PHE A 160 6.41 17.65 11.14
C PHE A 160 6.49 17.58 12.67
N ARG A 161 7.67 17.65 13.28
CA ARG A 161 7.89 17.51 14.74
C ARG A 161 7.41 18.72 15.56
N PHE A 162 6.67 19.64 14.97
CA PHE A 162 6.15 20.80 15.67
C PHE A 162 5.15 20.40 16.76
N PRO A 163 5.28 20.91 18.00
CA PRO A 163 4.49 20.42 19.14
C PRO A 163 2.98 20.70 19.01
N VAL A 164 2.61 21.74 18.26
CA VAL A 164 1.20 22.02 17.96
C VAL A 164 0.79 21.19 16.74
N GLY A 165 -0.10 20.23 16.93
CA GLY A 165 -0.48 19.28 15.90
C GLY A 165 -1.14 19.86 14.64
N ALA A 166 -1.85 19.02 13.92
CA ALA A 166 -2.55 19.40 12.68
C ALA A 166 -3.54 20.57 12.90
N PRO A 167 -3.64 21.50 11.95
CA PRO A 167 -2.89 21.59 10.70
C PRO A 167 -1.56 22.34 10.81
N LEU A 168 -1.26 22.94 11.97
CA LEU A 168 -0.15 23.89 12.15
C LEU A 168 1.23 23.25 11.93
N HIS A 169 1.41 22.00 12.34
CA HIS A 169 2.65 21.26 12.10
C HIS A 169 2.96 21.12 10.61
N GLY A 170 1.95 20.82 9.78
CA GLY A 170 2.08 20.72 8.32
C GLY A 170 2.38 22.07 7.67
N ILE A 171 1.69 23.12 8.10
CA ILE A 171 1.95 24.49 7.61
C ILE A 171 3.39 24.90 7.94
N GLN A 172 3.84 24.64 9.17
CA GLN A 172 5.22 24.95 9.56
C GLN A 172 6.23 24.12 8.78
N ALA A 173 6.03 22.80 8.64
CA ALA A 173 6.92 21.93 7.86
C ALA A 173 7.08 22.46 6.44
N PHE A 174 5.97 22.85 5.81
CA PHE A 174 5.98 23.41 4.47
C PHE A 174 6.69 24.78 4.37
N LEU A 175 6.47 25.68 5.31
CA LEU A 175 7.12 27.00 5.30
C LEU A 175 8.64 26.90 5.55
N ARG A 176 9.07 25.95 6.38
CA ARG A 176 10.48 25.77 6.75
C ARG A 176 11.28 24.89 5.81
N THR A 177 10.63 24.03 5.02
CA THR A 177 11.35 23.11 4.13
C THR A 177 12.39 23.83 3.28
N ASN A 178 13.54 23.21 3.11
CA ASN A 178 14.59 23.64 2.17
C ASN A 178 14.48 22.92 0.81
N GLN A 179 13.49 22.01 0.63
CA GLN A 179 13.27 21.29 -0.61
C GLN A 179 12.75 22.18 -1.73
N LEU A 180 12.07 23.28 -1.40
CA LEU A 180 11.50 24.24 -2.35
C LEU A 180 12.05 25.65 -2.16
N LYS A 181 12.20 26.37 -3.28
CA LYS A 181 12.53 27.79 -3.26
C LYS A 181 11.37 28.64 -2.72
N VAL A 182 11.65 29.84 -2.25
CA VAL A 182 10.63 30.75 -1.67
C VAL A 182 9.48 31.01 -2.66
N TYR A 183 9.80 31.24 -3.93
CA TYR A 183 8.78 31.43 -4.98
C TYR A 183 7.85 30.23 -5.09
N ASP A 184 8.40 29.02 -5.15
CA ASP A 184 7.64 27.79 -5.27
C ASP A 184 6.77 27.55 -4.03
N LYS A 185 7.26 27.84 -2.83
CA LYS A 185 6.46 27.77 -1.60
C LYS A 185 5.26 28.73 -1.65
N ALA A 186 5.46 29.97 -2.09
CA ALA A 186 4.38 30.94 -2.20
C ALA A 186 3.30 30.46 -3.20
N ARG A 187 3.71 29.94 -4.35
CA ARG A 187 2.80 29.39 -5.37
C ARG A 187 2.05 28.14 -4.88
N ASN A 188 2.73 27.24 -4.16
CA ASN A 188 2.09 26.11 -3.51
C ASN A 188 1.04 26.58 -2.50
N ALA A 189 1.38 27.56 -1.66
CA ALA A 189 0.44 28.08 -0.66
C ALA A 189 -0.84 28.62 -1.33
N VAL A 190 -0.73 29.33 -2.45
CA VAL A 190 -1.88 29.82 -3.22
C VAL A 190 -2.70 28.66 -3.77
N ALA A 191 -2.07 27.68 -4.42
CA ALA A 191 -2.76 26.53 -5.02
C ALA A 191 -3.51 25.71 -3.96
N LEU A 192 -2.88 25.48 -2.79
CA LEU A 192 -3.46 24.72 -1.69
C LEU A 192 -4.52 25.50 -0.92
N ALA A 193 -4.38 26.84 -0.77
CA ALA A 193 -5.39 27.68 -0.10
C ALA A 193 -6.76 27.63 -0.80
N LEU A 194 -6.76 27.41 -2.11
CA LEU A 194 -7.96 27.27 -2.93
C LEU A 194 -8.43 25.80 -3.08
N SER A 195 -7.87 24.92 -2.28
CA SER A 195 -8.13 23.47 -2.37
C SER A 195 -9.21 23.02 -1.38
N PRO A 196 -9.85 21.86 -1.65
CA PRO A 196 -10.72 21.20 -0.67
C PRO A 196 -10.02 20.86 0.65
N VAL A 197 -8.67 20.76 0.66
CA VAL A 197 -7.88 20.50 1.87
C VAL A 197 -8.11 21.55 2.96
N VAL A 198 -8.18 22.84 2.58
CA VAL A 198 -8.47 23.91 3.55
C VAL A 198 -9.89 23.81 4.08
N ARG A 199 -10.86 23.46 3.21
CA ARG A 199 -12.24 23.21 3.64
C ARG A 199 -12.32 22.05 4.63
N ALA A 200 -11.47 21.02 4.50
CA ALA A 200 -11.46 19.88 5.40
C ALA A 200 -11.18 20.22 6.87
N LEU A 201 -10.60 21.39 7.14
CA LEU A 201 -10.40 21.89 8.50
C LEU A 201 -11.71 22.27 9.21
N LEU A 202 -12.75 22.60 8.43
CA LEU A 202 -14.08 23.01 8.94
C LEU A 202 -15.17 21.97 8.63
N ASP A 203 -15.07 21.32 7.46
CA ASP A 203 -16.03 20.37 6.92
C ASP A 203 -15.29 19.22 6.23
N PRO A 204 -14.79 18.22 6.99
CA PRO A 204 -14.01 17.11 6.43
C PRO A 204 -14.80 16.28 5.41
N ASP A 205 -16.09 16.04 5.67
CA ASP A 205 -16.91 15.17 4.82
C ASP A 205 -17.24 15.84 3.48
N GLY A 206 -17.64 17.10 3.51
CA GLY A 206 -17.86 17.88 2.31
C GLY A 206 -16.58 18.11 1.50
N ALA A 207 -15.43 18.25 2.16
CA ALA A 207 -14.14 18.33 1.48
C ALA A 207 -13.80 17.03 0.76
N LEU A 208 -13.97 15.87 1.40
CA LEU A 208 -13.71 14.56 0.78
C LEU A 208 -14.67 14.29 -0.38
N GLN A 209 -15.93 14.74 -0.30
CA GLN A 209 -16.83 14.63 -1.43
C GLN A 209 -16.34 15.45 -2.62
N GLN A 210 -15.91 16.69 -2.41
CA GLN A 210 -15.32 17.53 -3.48
C GLN A 210 -14.04 16.93 -4.05
N VAL A 211 -13.22 16.28 -3.22
CA VAL A 211 -12.01 15.57 -3.68
C VAL A 211 -12.38 14.39 -4.57
N ARG A 212 -13.47 13.66 -4.27
CA ARG A 212 -13.94 12.53 -5.11
C ARG A 212 -14.32 12.96 -6.53
N ASP A 213 -14.86 14.16 -6.67
CA ASP A 213 -15.27 14.71 -7.98
C ASP A 213 -14.07 15.10 -8.88
N LEU A 214 -12.84 14.97 -8.38
CA LEU A 214 -11.60 15.30 -9.08
C LEU A 214 -10.86 14.06 -9.61
N ASP A 215 -11.53 12.94 -9.80
CA ASP A 215 -10.91 11.69 -10.23
C ASP A 215 -10.46 11.72 -11.70
N ASP A 216 -11.17 12.46 -12.55
CA ASP A 216 -10.89 12.58 -14.00
C ASP A 216 -9.83 13.64 -14.35
N VAL A 217 -9.24 14.29 -13.36
CA VAL A 217 -8.24 15.35 -13.56
C VAL A 217 -6.91 14.90 -12.94
N SER A 218 -5.80 15.06 -13.68
CA SER A 218 -4.47 14.80 -13.14
C SER A 218 -4.12 15.78 -12.01
N PHE A 219 -3.26 15.34 -11.08
CA PHE A 219 -2.83 16.26 -10.02
C PHE A 219 -2.04 17.44 -10.59
N THR A 220 -1.23 17.24 -11.63
CA THR A 220 -0.52 18.32 -12.30
C THR A 220 -1.47 19.35 -12.89
N ASP A 221 -2.47 18.94 -13.66
CA ASP A 221 -3.42 19.86 -14.29
C ASP A 221 -4.20 20.64 -13.23
N TRP A 222 -4.67 19.93 -12.20
CA TRP A 222 -5.35 20.54 -11.08
C TRP A 222 -4.48 21.58 -10.36
N PHE A 223 -3.22 21.23 -10.06
CA PHE A 223 -2.29 22.06 -9.30
C PHE A 223 -1.81 23.28 -10.10
N MET A 224 -1.44 23.07 -11.37
CA MET A 224 -0.98 24.13 -12.25
C MET A 224 -2.08 25.15 -12.57
N SER A 225 -3.33 24.69 -12.78
CA SER A 225 -4.49 25.58 -13.01
C SER A 225 -4.77 26.51 -11.83
N ARG A 226 -4.33 26.16 -10.63
CA ARG A 226 -4.44 26.96 -9.40
C ARG A 226 -3.20 27.78 -9.07
N GLY A 227 -2.25 27.80 -10.00
CA GLY A 227 -1.06 28.61 -9.88
C GLY A 227 0.12 27.93 -9.20
N GLY A 228 0.13 26.60 -9.09
CA GLY A 228 1.29 25.81 -8.72
C GLY A 228 2.44 25.96 -9.71
N THR A 229 3.59 25.36 -9.43
CA THR A 229 4.76 25.40 -10.28
C THR A 229 5.22 24.00 -10.67
N ARG A 230 5.78 23.85 -11.88
CA ARG A 230 6.35 22.58 -12.33
C ARG A 230 7.54 22.14 -11.44
N GLU A 231 8.34 23.10 -10.98
CA GLU A 231 9.44 22.82 -10.04
C GLU A 231 8.93 22.18 -8.75
N SER A 232 7.81 22.68 -8.20
CA SER A 232 7.19 22.05 -7.03
C SER A 232 6.74 20.62 -7.29
N ILE A 233 6.17 20.36 -8.47
CA ILE A 233 5.78 19.01 -8.88
C ILE A 233 7.01 18.11 -8.89
N THR A 234 8.01 18.45 -9.66
CA THR A 234 9.21 17.61 -9.85
C THR A 234 9.99 17.40 -8.54
N ARG A 235 10.14 18.45 -7.71
CA ARG A 235 11.00 18.37 -6.52
C ARG A 235 10.31 17.77 -5.30
N MET A 236 9.00 17.90 -5.19
CA MET A 236 8.27 17.52 -3.97
C MET A 236 7.12 16.55 -4.24
N TRP A 237 6.25 16.86 -5.20
CA TRP A 237 5.01 16.11 -5.37
C TRP A 237 5.20 14.80 -6.13
N ASP A 238 6.02 14.78 -7.17
CA ASP A 238 6.35 13.55 -7.91
C ASP A 238 7.00 12.48 -7.02
N PRO A 239 8.03 12.78 -6.19
CA PRO A 239 8.56 11.78 -5.26
C PRO A 239 7.51 11.19 -4.33
N VAL A 240 6.57 12.01 -3.85
CA VAL A 240 5.47 11.55 -2.99
C VAL A 240 4.45 10.73 -3.80
N ALA A 241 4.10 11.17 -5.01
CA ALA A 241 3.17 10.46 -5.90
C ALA A 241 3.73 9.09 -6.29
N TYR A 242 4.99 9.01 -6.66
CA TYR A 242 5.67 7.75 -6.96
C TYR A 242 5.75 6.82 -5.74
N ALA A 243 6.10 7.34 -4.57
CA ALA A 243 6.23 6.52 -3.37
C ALA A 243 4.88 5.95 -2.87
N LEU A 244 3.77 6.65 -3.10
CA LEU A 244 2.45 6.29 -2.59
C LEU A 244 1.50 5.77 -3.67
N GLY A 245 1.60 6.29 -4.89
CA GLY A 245 0.73 5.98 -6.02
C GLY A 245 1.39 5.22 -7.16
N PHE A 246 2.73 5.12 -7.15
CA PHE A 246 3.56 4.43 -8.16
C PHE A 246 3.55 5.05 -9.56
N ILE A 247 2.99 6.25 -9.70
CA ILE A 247 3.01 7.05 -10.93
C ILE A 247 3.26 8.52 -10.59
N ASP A 248 3.64 9.31 -11.61
CA ASP A 248 3.88 10.74 -11.50
C ASP A 248 2.59 11.56 -11.35
N CYS A 249 2.75 12.85 -11.06
CA CYS A 249 1.65 13.77 -10.90
C CYS A 249 0.92 14.10 -12.22
N ASP A 250 1.51 13.83 -13.36
CA ASP A 250 0.86 14.00 -14.67
C ASP A 250 -0.20 12.90 -14.92
N ASN A 251 -0.02 11.73 -14.29
CA ASN A 251 -0.85 10.55 -14.49
C ASN A 251 -1.69 10.15 -13.26
N ILE A 252 -1.31 10.55 -12.03
CA ILE A 252 -2.12 10.29 -10.85
C ILE A 252 -3.30 11.26 -10.76
N SER A 253 -4.48 10.77 -10.38
CA SER A 253 -5.64 11.65 -10.23
C SER A 253 -5.46 12.64 -9.08
N ALA A 254 -5.99 13.86 -9.25
CA ALA A 254 -6.03 14.86 -8.20
C ALA A 254 -6.75 14.34 -6.94
N ARG A 255 -7.76 13.49 -7.11
CA ARG A 255 -8.45 12.80 -6.02
C ARG A 255 -7.48 12.05 -5.11
N CYS A 256 -6.56 11.26 -5.69
CA CYS A 256 -5.62 10.47 -4.90
C CYS A 256 -4.70 11.35 -4.07
N MET A 257 -4.06 12.34 -4.68
CA MET A 257 -3.12 13.24 -4.01
C MET A 257 -3.82 14.12 -2.95
N LEU A 258 -4.97 14.68 -3.27
CA LEU A 258 -5.70 15.54 -2.35
C LEU A 258 -6.33 14.76 -1.18
N THR A 259 -6.65 13.49 -1.35
CA THR A 259 -7.04 12.62 -0.23
C THR A 259 -5.91 12.51 0.79
N ILE A 260 -4.68 12.26 0.33
CA ILE A 260 -3.49 12.18 1.21
C ILE A 260 -3.32 13.50 1.97
N PHE A 261 -3.35 14.64 1.28
CA PHE A 261 -3.17 15.95 1.91
C PHE A 261 -4.30 16.30 2.87
N THR A 262 -5.54 15.93 2.54
CA THR A 262 -6.67 16.13 3.45
C THR A 262 -6.47 15.36 4.76
N LEU A 263 -6.02 14.12 4.68
CA LEU A 263 -5.72 13.33 5.88
C LEU A 263 -4.56 13.92 6.69
N PHE A 264 -3.48 14.33 6.03
CA PHE A 264 -2.31 14.94 6.68
C PHE A 264 -2.63 16.30 7.33
N ALA A 265 -3.52 17.08 6.71
CA ALA A 265 -3.94 18.36 7.24
C ALA A 265 -4.90 18.26 8.43
N THR A 266 -5.67 17.18 8.54
CA THR A 266 -6.71 17.03 9.57
C THR A 266 -6.24 16.26 10.80
N LYS A 267 -5.19 15.42 10.68
CA LYS A 267 -4.69 14.59 11.80
C LYS A 267 -3.17 14.60 11.88
N THR A 268 -2.66 14.91 13.06
CA THR A 268 -1.22 15.01 13.31
C THR A 268 -0.48 13.71 12.98
N GLU A 269 -0.99 12.59 13.42
CA GLU A 269 -0.36 11.28 13.23
C GLU A 269 -0.54 10.70 11.81
N ALA A 270 -1.38 11.31 10.97
CA ALA A 270 -1.67 10.79 9.63
C ALA A 270 -0.42 10.73 8.74
N SER A 271 0.46 11.72 8.84
CA SER A 271 1.73 11.79 8.09
C SER A 271 2.89 11.08 8.80
N LEU A 272 2.69 10.58 10.03
CA LEU A 272 3.72 9.86 10.78
C LEU A 272 3.98 8.48 10.18
N LEU A 273 5.24 8.21 9.88
CA LEU A 273 5.67 6.94 9.29
C LEU A 273 5.93 5.87 10.36
N ARG A 274 5.63 4.65 10.00
CA ARG A 274 5.99 3.45 10.74
C ARG A 274 6.57 2.43 9.78
N MET A 275 7.48 1.60 10.25
CA MET A 275 8.03 0.46 9.51
C MET A 275 7.95 -0.81 10.35
N LEU A 276 7.90 -1.98 9.72
CA LEU A 276 7.99 -3.24 10.44
C LEU A 276 9.37 -3.40 11.09
N LYS A 277 9.45 -4.14 12.17
CA LYS A 277 10.72 -4.50 12.84
C LYS A 277 11.66 -5.25 11.91
N GLY A 278 11.11 -6.00 10.95
CA GLY A 278 11.81 -6.83 10.00
C GLY A 278 10.87 -7.25 8.88
N SER A 279 11.09 -8.41 8.31
CA SER A 279 10.41 -8.95 7.13
C SER A 279 8.88 -9.00 7.29
N PRO A 280 8.11 -8.54 6.29
CA PRO A 280 6.65 -8.67 6.27
C PRO A 280 6.14 -10.11 6.46
N ASP A 281 6.86 -11.11 5.98
CA ASP A 281 6.51 -12.52 6.16
C ASP A 281 6.44 -12.89 7.66
N VAL A 282 7.39 -12.40 8.45
CA VAL A 282 7.48 -12.68 9.88
C VAL A 282 6.58 -11.76 10.70
N TYR A 283 6.59 -10.45 10.43
CA TYR A 283 6.01 -9.45 11.33
C TYR A 283 4.62 -8.95 10.93
N LEU A 284 4.12 -9.29 9.73
CA LEU A 284 2.79 -8.94 9.26
C LEU A 284 1.98 -10.17 8.83
N SER A 285 2.44 -10.86 7.79
CA SER A 285 1.70 -11.98 7.20
C SER A 285 1.67 -13.21 8.10
N GLY A 286 2.75 -13.47 8.84
CA GLY A 286 2.85 -14.59 9.80
C GLY A 286 1.80 -14.54 10.90
N PRO A 287 1.68 -13.44 11.66
CA PRO A 287 0.61 -13.28 12.66
C PRO A 287 -0.80 -13.43 12.07
N ILE A 288 -1.06 -12.87 10.89
CA ILE A 288 -2.36 -13.01 10.22
C ILE A 288 -2.61 -14.47 9.84
N LYS A 289 -1.60 -15.16 9.26
CA LYS A 289 -1.69 -16.58 8.93
C LYS A 289 -1.97 -17.41 10.16
N LYS A 290 -1.24 -17.16 11.26
CA LYS A 290 -1.46 -17.86 12.53
C LYS A 290 -2.89 -17.67 13.03
N TYR A 291 -3.39 -16.45 13.03
CA TYR A 291 -4.76 -16.13 13.45
C TYR A 291 -5.81 -16.89 12.62
N ILE A 292 -5.62 -16.96 11.30
CA ILE A 292 -6.50 -17.68 10.36
C ILE A 292 -6.43 -19.20 10.63
N THR A 293 -5.23 -19.77 10.73
CA THR A 293 -5.06 -21.21 10.91
C THR A 293 -5.53 -21.71 12.27
N ASP A 294 -5.31 -20.93 13.33
CA ASP A 294 -5.81 -21.26 14.70
C ASP A 294 -7.35 -21.33 14.75
N ARG A 295 -8.04 -20.67 13.79
CA ARG A 295 -9.52 -20.68 13.65
C ARG A 295 -10.02 -21.65 12.58
N GLY A 296 -9.14 -22.54 12.09
CA GLY A 296 -9.49 -23.58 11.11
C GLY A 296 -9.49 -23.12 9.66
N GLY A 297 -9.07 -21.90 9.35
CA GLY A 297 -8.86 -21.45 7.98
C GLY A 297 -7.65 -22.14 7.34
N ARG A 298 -7.71 -22.41 6.04
CA ARG A 298 -6.71 -23.21 5.32
C ARG A 298 -6.11 -22.42 4.16
N PHE A 299 -4.79 -22.54 3.99
CA PHE A 299 -4.05 -21.96 2.87
C PHE A 299 -3.65 -23.05 1.87
N HIS A 300 -4.00 -22.85 0.61
CA HIS A 300 -3.65 -23.69 -0.52
C HIS A 300 -2.74 -22.91 -1.48
N LEU A 301 -1.42 -23.00 -1.24
CA LEU A 301 -0.42 -22.30 -2.06
C LEU A 301 -0.04 -23.09 -3.30
N LYS A 302 0.46 -22.40 -4.32
CA LYS A 302 0.75 -22.91 -5.67
C LYS A 302 -0.51 -23.35 -6.45
N TRP A 303 -1.69 -22.94 -6.02
CA TRP A 303 -2.95 -23.16 -6.72
C TRP A 303 -3.44 -21.86 -7.34
N GLY A 304 -3.33 -21.76 -8.67
CA GLY A 304 -3.81 -20.60 -9.42
C GLY A 304 -5.22 -20.79 -9.92
N CYS A 305 -6.10 -19.81 -9.72
CA CYS A 305 -7.42 -19.81 -10.35
C CYS A 305 -7.28 -19.54 -11.85
N ARG A 306 -7.97 -20.33 -12.66
CA ARG A 306 -7.96 -20.25 -14.12
C ARG A 306 -9.26 -19.70 -14.67
N GLU A 307 -10.37 -20.00 -14.01
CA GLU A 307 -11.70 -19.67 -14.50
C GLU A 307 -12.71 -19.57 -13.35
N VAL A 308 -13.65 -18.66 -13.48
CA VAL A 308 -14.85 -18.56 -12.64
C VAL A 308 -15.98 -19.31 -13.37
N LEU A 309 -16.37 -20.45 -12.82
CA LEU A 309 -17.47 -21.23 -13.35
C LEU A 309 -18.80 -20.68 -12.82
N TYR A 310 -19.71 -20.34 -13.71
CA TYR A 310 -21.02 -19.77 -13.34
C TYR A 310 -22.17 -20.37 -14.17
N ASP A 311 -23.39 -20.08 -13.77
CA ASP A 311 -24.60 -20.48 -14.49
C ASP A 311 -25.70 -19.43 -14.26
N LYS A 312 -26.78 -19.55 -15.00
CA LYS A 312 -27.98 -18.73 -14.80
C LYS A 312 -29.09 -19.58 -14.21
N SER A 313 -29.77 -19.05 -13.19
CA SER A 313 -30.97 -19.65 -12.62
C SER A 313 -32.14 -19.56 -13.63
N PRO A 314 -33.22 -20.33 -13.44
CA PRO A 314 -34.44 -20.21 -14.27
C PRO A 314 -35.03 -18.79 -14.24
N ASP A 315 -34.79 -18.04 -13.16
CA ASP A 315 -35.23 -16.64 -12.97
C ASP A 315 -34.27 -15.63 -13.60
N GLY A 316 -33.19 -16.11 -14.29
CA GLY A 316 -32.20 -15.28 -14.97
C GLY A 316 -31.10 -14.74 -14.08
N GLU A 317 -31.06 -15.07 -12.78
CA GLU A 317 -29.99 -14.64 -11.86
C GLU A 317 -28.68 -15.41 -12.16
N THR A 318 -27.58 -14.70 -12.30
CA THR A 318 -26.25 -15.29 -12.46
C THR A 318 -25.67 -15.70 -11.10
N TYR A 319 -25.14 -16.91 -11.00
CA TYR A 319 -24.50 -17.42 -9.79
C TYR A 319 -23.22 -18.20 -10.09
N VAL A 320 -22.22 -18.10 -9.19
CA VAL A 320 -20.96 -18.83 -9.30
C VAL A 320 -21.16 -20.29 -8.84
N LYS A 321 -20.71 -21.23 -9.67
CA LYS A 321 -20.76 -22.68 -9.38
C LYS A 321 -19.47 -23.19 -8.78
N GLY A 322 -18.36 -22.51 -9.04
CA GLY A 322 -17.05 -22.91 -8.58
C GLY A 322 -15.92 -22.12 -9.19
N PHE A 323 -14.73 -22.37 -8.68
CA PHE A 323 -13.48 -21.94 -9.29
C PHE A 323 -12.74 -23.13 -9.89
N LEU A 324 -12.34 -23.03 -11.16
CA LEU A 324 -11.37 -23.93 -11.74
C LEU A 324 -9.98 -23.48 -11.31
N ILE A 325 -9.31 -24.28 -10.50
CA ILE A 325 -7.94 -24.00 -10.03
C ILE A 325 -6.98 -25.04 -10.60
N SER A 326 -5.70 -24.65 -10.74
CA SER A 326 -4.67 -25.59 -11.18
C SER A 326 -3.34 -25.42 -10.43
N LYS A 327 -2.63 -26.55 -10.32
CA LYS A 327 -1.28 -26.62 -9.74
C LYS A 327 -0.46 -27.61 -10.58
N ALA A 328 0.59 -27.12 -11.22
CA ALA A 328 1.35 -27.89 -12.18
C ALA A 328 0.43 -28.53 -13.24
N THR A 329 0.35 -29.86 -13.29
CA THR A 329 -0.49 -30.62 -14.23
C THR A 329 -1.86 -30.98 -13.68
N SER A 330 -2.13 -30.71 -12.40
CA SER A 330 -3.42 -31.04 -11.75
C SER A 330 -4.37 -29.87 -11.85
N SER A 331 -5.65 -30.16 -12.09
CA SER A 331 -6.74 -29.18 -12.08
C SER A 331 -7.91 -29.69 -11.26
N GLU A 332 -8.54 -28.81 -10.50
CA GLU A 332 -9.68 -29.14 -9.64
C GLU A 332 -10.73 -28.05 -9.72
N ILE A 333 -12.00 -28.43 -9.50
CA ILE A 333 -13.11 -27.50 -9.36
C ILE A 333 -13.42 -27.36 -7.88
N ILE A 334 -13.19 -26.17 -7.34
CA ILE A 334 -13.52 -25.85 -5.95
C ILE A 334 -14.96 -25.37 -5.88
N LYS A 335 -15.75 -26.07 -5.05
CA LYS A 335 -17.13 -25.72 -4.75
C LYS A 335 -17.26 -25.19 -3.33
N ALA A 336 -17.98 -24.10 -3.19
CA ALA A 336 -18.24 -23.42 -1.92
C ALA A 336 -19.64 -22.81 -1.93
N ASP A 337 -20.08 -22.31 -0.76
CA ASP A 337 -21.36 -21.60 -0.65
C ASP A 337 -21.22 -20.14 -1.09
N ALA A 338 -20.01 -19.57 -0.93
CA ALA A 338 -19.67 -18.24 -1.40
C ALA A 338 -18.24 -18.19 -1.95
N TYR A 339 -18.00 -17.26 -2.86
CA TYR A 339 -16.74 -17.10 -3.58
C TYR A 339 -16.23 -15.66 -3.49
N VAL A 340 -14.96 -15.49 -3.21
CA VAL A 340 -14.31 -14.19 -3.12
C VAL A 340 -13.10 -14.17 -4.06
N ALA A 341 -13.04 -13.20 -4.97
CA ALA A 341 -11.87 -12.93 -5.79
C ALA A 341 -11.11 -11.71 -5.21
N ALA A 342 -10.03 -11.99 -4.46
CA ALA A 342 -9.18 -10.99 -3.83
C ALA A 342 -7.86 -10.81 -4.61
N CYS A 343 -7.97 -10.74 -5.95
CA CYS A 343 -6.86 -10.57 -6.87
C CYS A 343 -6.54 -9.08 -7.07
N ASP A 344 -5.36 -8.80 -7.60
CA ASP A 344 -5.03 -7.47 -8.12
C ASP A 344 -5.75 -7.18 -9.46
N VAL A 345 -5.65 -5.94 -9.94
CA VAL A 345 -6.34 -5.52 -11.17
C VAL A 345 -5.98 -6.40 -12.37
N PRO A 346 -4.71 -6.68 -12.70
CA PRO A 346 -4.39 -7.60 -13.80
C PRO A 346 -4.90 -9.01 -13.59
N GLY A 347 -4.94 -9.49 -12.35
CA GLY A 347 -5.46 -10.80 -11.99
C GLY A 347 -6.95 -10.92 -12.20
N ILE A 348 -7.72 -9.96 -11.67
CA ILE A 348 -9.19 -10.01 -11.79
C ILE A 348 -9.67 -9.80 -13.22
N LYS A 349 -9.02 -8.93 -14.02
CA LYS A 349 -9.32 -8.75 -15.45
C LYS A 349 -9.24 -10.07 -16.26
N ARG A 350 -8.33 -10.97 -15.86
CA ARG A 350 -8.17 -12.29 -16.51
C ARG A 350 -9.19 -13.33 -16.06
N LEU A 351 -9.76 -13.16 -14.86
CA LEU A 351 -10.67 -14.12 -14.26
C LEU A 351 -12.15 -13.81 -14.53
N LEU A 352 -12.49 -12.54 -14.71
CA LEU A 352 -13.87 -12.12 -14.96
C LEU A 352 -14.35 -12.66 -16.31
N PRO A 353 -15.52 -13.35 -16.36
CA PRO A 353 -16.17 -13.69 -17.60
C PRO A 353 -16.45 -12.44 -18.44
N SER A 354 -16.23 -12.53 -19.75
CA SER A 354 -16.42 -11.41 -20.68
C SER A 354 -17.85 -10.88 -20.68
N GLU A 355 -18.81 -11.77 -20.52
CA GLU A 355 -20.24 -11.47 -20.48
C GLU A 355 -20.63 -10.58 -19.29
N TRP A 356 -19.85 -10.64 -18.19
CA TRP A 356 -20.13 -9.83 -17.01
C TRP A 356 -19.79 -8.35 -17.18
N ARG A 357 -19.14 -8.00 -18.28
CA ARG A 357 -18.93 -6.61 -18.65
C ARG A 357 -20.19 -5.85 -19.04
N GLU A 358 -21.31 -6.55 -19.23
CA GLU A 358 -22.64 -5.93 -19.36
C GLU A 358 -23.06 -5.17 -18.07
N TRP A 359 -22.44 -5.48 -16.91
CA TRP A 359 -22.67 -4.78 -15.66
C TRP A 359 -21.58 -3.74 -15.41
N ASP A 360 -21.98 -2.50 -15.24
CA ASP A 360 -21.08 -1.34 -15.05
C ASP A 360 -20.01 -1.59 -13.99
N MET A 361 -20.37 -2.25 -12.88
CA MET A 361 -19.44 -2.54 -11.80
C MET A 361 -18.26 -3.42 -12.24
N PHE A 362 -18.46 -4.34 -13.16
CA PHE A 362 -17.40 -5.19 -13.71
C PHE A 362 -16.69 -4.52 -14.87
N ASP A 363 -17.40 -3.78 -15.73
CA ASP A 363 -16.79 -3.04 -16.82
C ASP A 363 -15.85 -1.94 -16.29
N ASN A 364 -16.20 -1.29 -15.19
CA ASN A 364 -15.34 -0.29 -14.55
C ASN A 364 -14.00 -0.85 -14.06
N ILE A 365 -13.90 -2.16 -13.75
CA ILE A 365 -12.62 -2.80 -13.43
C ILE A 365 -11.65 -2.73 -14.62
N TYR A 366 -12.16 -2.84 -15.85
CA TYR A 366 -11.32 -2.79 -17.04
C TYR A 366 -10.77 -1.39 -17.34
N LYS A 367 -11.34 -0.33 -16.76
CA LYS A 367 -10.85 1.05 -16.84
C LYS A 367 -9.64 1.31 -15.91
N LEU A 368 -9.37 0.39 -14.98
CA LEU A 368 -8.25 0.51 -14.04
C LEU A 368 -7.00 -0.09 -14.66
N ASP A 369 -5.86 0.58 -14.46
CA ASP A 369 -4.56 0.08 -14.87
C ASP A 369 -3.71 -0.38 -13.69
N GLY A 370 -2.88 -1.38 -13.94
CA GLY A 370 -1.91 -1.88 -12.97
C GLY A 370 -0.52 -1.37 -13.34
N VAL A 371 0.09 -0.64 -12.44
CA VAL A 371 1.46 -0.13 -12.63
C VAL A 371 2.45 -1.18 -12.10
N PRO A 372 3.39 -1.69 -12.91
CA PRO A 372 4.44 -2.58 -12.44
C PRO A 372 5.46 -1.80 -11.60
N VAL A 373 6.06 -2.49 -10.64
CA VAL A 373 7.08 -1.95 -9.75
C VAL A 373 8.28 -2.89 -9.74
N VAL A 374 9.47 -2.35 -9.86
CA VAL A 374 10.72 -3.08 -9.70
C VAL A 374 11.38 -2.69 -8.39
N THR A 375 11.76 -3.67 -7.60
CA THR A 375 12.47 -3.46 -6.32
C THR A 375 13.87 -4.03 -6.42
N VAL A 376 14.86 -3.27 -6.00
CA VAL A 376 16.26 -3.67 -5.95
C VAL A 376 16.73 -3.61 -4.51
N GLN A 377 17.34 -4.71 -4.03
CA GLN A 377 18.01 -4.78 -2.74
C GLN A 377 19.52 -4.90 -2.95
N LEU A 378 20.29 -4.02 -2.32
CA LEU A 378 21.76 -4.01 -2.38
C LEU A 378 22.34 -4.13 -0.97
N ARG A 379 23.05 -5.21 -0.71
CA ARG A 379 23.80 -5.41 0.54
C ARG A 379 25.23 -4.88 0.38
N TYR A 380 25.67 -4.12 1.36
CA TYR A 380 27.03 -3.56 1.42
C TYR A 380 27.81 -4.14 2.61
N ASN A 381 29.12 -4.18 2.49
CA ASN A 381 30.02 -4.58 3.57
C ASN A 381 30.29 -3.46 4.58
N GLY A 382 29.84 -2.25 4.30
CA GLY A 382 29.92 -1.07 5.17
C GLY A 382 28.65 -0.22 5.11
N TRP A 383 28.57 0.81 5.93
CA TRP A 383 27.41 1.70 6.01
C TRP A 383 27.49 2.78 4.93
N VAL A 384 26.56 2.75 3.99
CA VAL A 384 26.49 3.75 2.90
C VAL A 384 25.67 4.98 3.28
N THR A 385 24.86 4.89 4.32
CA THR A 385 24.06 5.99 4.87
C THR A 385 24.71 6.67 6.07
N GLU A 386 25.88 6.19 6.53
CA GLU A 386 26.68 6.80 7.57
C GLU A 386 27.79 7.69 7.02
N VAL A 387 27.99 8.81 7.67
CA VAL A 387 29.20 9.62 7.51
C VAL A 387 30.24 9.07 8.46
N GLN A 388 31.51 8.93 8.03
CA GLN A 388 32.61 8.43 8.86
C GLN A 388 32.87 9.25 10.13
N ASP A 389 32.48 10.52 10.12
CA ASP A 389 32.50 11.39 11.28
C ASP A 389 31.29 11.05 12.16
N LEU A 390 31.55 10.44 13.32
CA LEU A 390 30.53 10.05 14.29
C LEU A 390 29.67 11.24 14.76
N GLU A 391 30.21 12.43 14.80
CA GLU A 391 29.46 13.63 15.16
C GLU A 391 28.49 14.03 14.04
N LYS A 392 28.96 14.03 12.79
CA LYS A 392 28.11 14.26 11.62
C LYS A 392 27.09 13.14 11.43
N SER A 393 27.48 11.88 11.64
CA SER A 393 26.59 10.73 11.57
C SER A 393 25.44 10.88 12.58
N ARG A 394 25.75 11.24 13.83
CA ARG A 394 24.73 11.48 14.86
C ARG A 394 23.85 12.68 14.53
N GLN A 395 24.40 13.74 13.99
CA GLN A 395 23.64 14.93 13.56
C GLN A 395 22.75 14.60 12.36
N LEU A 396 23.25 13.84 11.38
CA LEU A 396 22.49 13.37 10.24
C LEU A 396 21.35 12.42 10.67
N GLN A 397 21.62 11.44 11.50
CA GLN A 397 20.58 10.53 12.02
C GLN A 397 19.48 11.28 12.75
N LYS A 398 19.82 12.30 13.53
CA LYS A 398 18.84 13.13 14.24
C LYS A 398 18.12 14.11 13.33
N ALA A 399 18.79 14.62 12.29
CA ALA A 399 18.26 15.64 11.41
C ALA A 399 17.47 15.08 10.24
N VAL A 400 17.86 13.92 9.70
CA VAL A 400 17.33 13.42 8.43
C VAL A 400 16.54 12.11 8.52
N GLY A 401 16.43 11.50 9.71
CA GLY A 401 15.68 10.26 9.86
C GLY A 401 16.15 9.18 8.88
N LEU A 402 17.46 8.89 8.84
CA LEU A 402 18.03 7.90 7.91
C LEU A 402 17.52 6.48 8.13
N ASP A 403 16.93 6.21 9.27
CA ASP A 403 16.23 4.98 9.60
C ASP A 403 14.75 4.99 9.12
N ASN A 404 14.39 5.88 8.21
CA ASN A 404 13.06 6.10 7.68
C ASN A 404 12.99 5.85 6.17
N LEU A 405 11.84 6.13 5.55
CA LEU A 405 11.71 6.25 4.11
C LEU A 405 12.39 7.52 3.63
N LEU A 406 13.22 7.39 2.62
CA LEU A 406 13.91 8.50 1.96
C LEU A 406 13.35 8.66 0.54
N TYR A 407 13.06 9.90 0.15
CA TYR A 407 12.58 10.25 -1.20
C TYR A 407 13.72 10.80 -2.05
N THR A 408 13.64 10.66 -3.35
CA THR A 408 14.55 11.34 -4.27
C THR A 408 13.85 11.75 -5.56
N PRO A 409 14.02 13.01 -6.00
CA PRO A 409 13.54 13.47 -7.31
C PRO A 409 14.57 13.30 -8.43
N ASP A 410 15.78 12.84 -8.13
CA ASP A 410 16.94 12.91 -9.04
C ASP A 410 17.45 11.50 -9.43
N ALA A 411 16.71 10.44 -9.14
CA ALA A 411 17.05 9.08 -9.52
C ALA A 411 15.89 8.38 -10.23
N ASP A 412 16.17 7.25 -10.86
CA ASP A 412 15.16 6.38 -11.47
C ASP A 412 14.28 5.70 -10.41
N PHE A 413 14.80 5.54 -9.19
CA PHE A 413 13.99 5.13 -8.03
C PHE A 413 13.47 6.36 -7.30
N SER A 414 12.20 6.33 -6.96
CA SER A 414 11.50 7.47 -6.31
C SER A 414 11.72 7.53 -4.80
N CYS A 415 11.96 6.35 -4.21
CA CYS A 415 12.19 6.22 -2.78
C CYS A 415 13.08 5.00 -2.48
N PHE A 416 13.73 5.07 -1.34
CA PHE A 416 14.59 4.01 -0.83
C PHE A 416 14.65 4.03 0.70
N SER A 417 15.17 2.96 1.30
CA SER A 417 15.46 2.90 2.73
C SER A 417 16.63 1.97 2.98
N ASP A 418 17.38 2.23 4.04
CA ASP A 418 18.33 1.27 4.58
C ASP A 418 17.60 0.33 5.54
N LEU A 419 17.27 -0.87 5.08
CA LEU A 419 16.53 -1.84 5.88
C LEU A 419 17.30 -2.32 7.10
N ALA A 420 18.64 -2.32 7.06
CA ALA A 420 19.46 -2.68 8.22
C ALA A 420 19.30 -1.67 9.37
N LEU A 421 18.95 -0.40 9.07
CA LEU A 421 18.64 0.63 10.04
C LEU A 421 17.14 0.72 10.35
N SER A 422 16.33 0.69 9.31
CA SER A 422 14.89 0.98 9.42
C SER A 422 14.07 -0.20 9.94
N SER A 423 14.53 -1.44 9.70
CA SER A 423 13.83 -2.69 10.02
C SER A 423 14.81 -3.79 10.49
N PRO A 424 15.57 -3.56 11.55
CA PRO A 424 16.82 -4.31 11.84
C PRO A 424 16.63 -5.78 12.21
N ALA A 425 15.44 -6.23 12.63
CA ALA A 425 15.27 -7.56 13.20
C ALA A 425 15.68 -8.72 12.26
N ASP A 426 15.42 -8.58 10.94
CA ASP A 426 15.78 -9.58 9.95
C ASP A 426 16.86 -9.07 8.96
N TYR A 427 17.14 -7.77 8.97
CA TYR A 427 18.00 -7.15 7.95
C TYR A 427 19.35 -6.64 8.48
N TYR A 428 19.47 -6.41 9.79
CA TYR A 428 20.75 -6.15 10.41
C TYR A 428 21.53 -7.45 10.58
N ILE A 429 22.75 -7.48 10.07
CA ILE A 429 23.67 -8.62 10.22
C ILE A 429 24.97 -8.07 10.80
N GLU A 430 25.40 -8.63 11.93
CA GLU A 430 26.66 -8.23 12.57
C GLU A 430 27.85 -8.43 11.63
N GLY A 431 28.69 -7.43 11.50
CA GLY A 431 29.84 -7.44 10.59
C GLY A 431 29.51 -7.09 9.13
N GLN A 432 28.24 -6.84 8.81
CA GLN A 432 27.80 -6.29 7.53
C GLN A 432 27.30 -4.84 7.70
N GLY A 433 27.17 -4.14 6.57
CA GLY A 433 26.68 -2.76 6.54
C GLY A 433 25.23 -2.64 6.09
N SER A 434 24.99 -1.62 5.30
CA SER A 434 23.67 -1.26 4.79
C SER A 434 23.01 -2.34 3.94
N LEU A 435 21.70 -2.46 4.05
CA LEU A 435 20.84 -3.13 3.07
C LEU A 435 19.91 -2.10 2.46
N ILE A 436 20.32 -1.52 1.35
CA ILE A 436 19.52 -0.53 0.65
C ILE A 436 18.44 -1.22 -0.17
N GLN A 437 17.21 -0.84 0.03
CA GLN A 437 16.10 -1.20 -0.83
C GLN A 437 15.59 0.03 -1.57
N ALA A 438 15.65 -0.02 -2.91
CA ALA A 438 15.19 1.02 -3.81
C ALA A 438 13.96 0.56 -4.61
N VAL A 439 13.05 1.48 -4.91
CA VAL A 439 11.79 1.21 -5.62
C VAL A 439 11.74 2.03 -6.89
N LEU A 440 11.77 1.33 -8.04
CA LEU A 440 11.66 1.91 -9.38
C LEU A 440 10.20 1.82 -9.83
N THR A 441 9.62 2.97 -10.13
CA THR A 441 8.22 3.06 -10.54
C THR A 441 7.99 4.29 -11.46
N PRO A 442 7.23 4.14 -12.57
CA PRO A 442 6.68 2.87 -13.08
C PRO A 442 7.78 1.88 -13.49
N GLY A 443 7.49 0.58 -13.34
CA GLY A 443 8.44 -0.50 -13.63
C GLY A 443 8.58 -0.84 -15.12
N ASP A 444 7.66 -0.35 -15.97
CA ASP A 444 7.59 -0.70 -17.40
C ASP A 444 8.94 -0.55 -18.15
N PRO A 445 9.73 0.53 -17.96
CA PRO A 445 11.01 0.69 -18.65
C PRO A 445 12.06 -0.35 -18.25
N TYR A 446 11.90 -0.97 -17.08
CA TYR A 446 12.87 -1.91 -16.50
C TYR A 446 12.51 -3.37 -16.75
N MET A 447 11.22 -3.67 -16.97
CA MET A 447 10.76 -5.05 -17.18
C MET A 447 11.47 -5.79 -18.31
N PRO A 448 11.87 -5.16 -19.44
CA PRO A 448 12.59 -5.81 -20.51
C PRO A 448 14.11 -6.00 -20.24
N LEU A 449 14.65 -5.32 -19.22
CA LEU A 449 16.09 -5.29 -18.96
C LEU A 449 16.55 -6.52 -18.16
N PRO A 450 17.80 -6.99 -18.36
CA PRO A 450 18.42 -7.97 -17.46
C PRO A 450 18.59 -7.42 -16.05
N ASN A 451 18.51 -8.29 -15.05
CA ASN A 451 18.67 -7.90 -13.64
C ASN A 451 19.98 -7.14 -13.37
N GLU A 452 21.08 -7.57 -13.99
CA GLU A 452 22.41 -6.98 -13.83
C GLU A 452 22.45 -5.53 -14.32
N GLU A 453 21.70 -5.22 -15.39
CA GLU A 453 21.60 -3.85 -15.90
C GLU A 453 20.80 -2.97 -14.96
N ILE A 454 19.68 -3.45 -14.43
CA ILE A 454 18.85 -2.74 -13.46
C ILE A 454 19.66 -2.45 -12.20
N ILE A 455 20.33 -3.47 -11.66
CA ILE A 455 21.19 -3.36 -10.47
C ILE A 455 22.27 -2.31 -10.69
N SER A 456 23.01 -2.39 -11.81
CA SER A 456 24.09 -1.44 -12.13
C SER A 456 23.60 0.01 -12.26
N LYS A 457 22.40 0.22 -12.80
CA LYS A 457 21.78 1.56 -12.86
C LYS A 457 21.47 2.10 -11.47
N VAL A 458 20.82 1.31 -10.62
CA VAL A 458 20.47 1.71 -9.25
C VAL A 458 21.73 1.98 -8.43
N GLU A 459 22.70 1.11 -8.49
CA GLU A 459 23.98 1.24 -7.80
C GLU A 459 24.70 2.55 -8.14
N LYS A 460 24.84 2.87 -9.43
CA LYS A 460 25.45 4.14 -9.88
C LYS A 460 24.72 5.36 -9.34
N GLN A 461 23.40 5.30 -9.25
CA GLN A 461 22.60 6.44 -8.76
C GLN A 461 22.69 6.58 -7.23
N ILE A 462 22.72 5.48 -6.48
CA ILE A 462 22.98 5.53 -5.03
C ILE A 462 24.35 6.16 -4.76
N CYS A 463 25.40 5.74 -5.50
CA CYS A 463 26.74 6.32 -5.39
C CYS A 463 26.77 7.81 -5.70
N PHE A 464 25.96 8.26 -6.65
CA PHE A 464 25.86 9.66 -7.03
C PHE A 464 25.18 10.53 -5.95
N HIS A 465 24.26 9.95 -5.20
CA HIS A 465 23.59 10.63 -4.09
C HIS A 465 24.41 10.62 -2.80
N GLN A 466 25.38 9.66 -2.70
CA GLN A 466 26.24 9.51 -1.54
C GLN A 466 27.72 9.25 -1.95
N PRO A 467 28.39 10.21 -2.61
CA PRO A 467 29.68 9.99 -3.26
C PRO A 467 30.82 9.61 -2.33
N GLU A 468 30.74 9.91 -1.05
CA GLU A 468 31.77 9.60 -0.05
C GLU A 468 31.67 8.15 0.44
N ALA A 469 30.47 7.61 0.60
CA ALA A 469 30.23 6.25 1.06
C ALA A 469 30.72 5.19 0.05
N TRP A 470 30.56 5.46 -1.24
CA TRP A 470 30.99 4.55 -2.31
C TRP A 470 32.50 4.32 -2.41
N LYS A 471 33.31 5.31 -2.11
CA LYS A 471 34.77 5.19 -2.15
C LYS A 471 35.32 4.18 -1.17
N LEU A 472 34.53 3.77 -0.19
CA LEU A 472 34.96 2.97 0.96
C LEU A 472 34.38 1.56 1.00
N HIS A 473 33.19 1.36 0.45
CA HIS A 473 32.43 0.14 0.60
C HIS A 473 31.73 -0.22 -0.72
N GLY A 474 32.33 -1.11 -1.50
CA GLY A 474 31.67 -1.70 -2.68
C GLY A 474 30.54 -2.66 -2.27
N PRO A 475 29.58 -2.96 -3.18
CA PRO A 475 28.55 -3.95 -2.92
C PRO A 475 29.13 -5.33 -2.71
N VAL A 476 28.51 -6.11 -1.83
CA VAL A 476 28.80 -7.53 -1.64
C VAL A 476 27.77 -8.33 -2.43
N TRP A 477 28.23 -9.06 -3.43
CA TRP A 477 27.40 -9.88 -4.32
C TRP A 477 27.06 -11.24 -3.68
#